data_0295155298a3af34b82b438b6fa04e12
#
_entry.id   0295155298a3af34b82b438b6fa04e12
#
_cell.length_a   1.000
_cell.length_b   1.000
_cell.length_c   1.000
_cell.angle_alpha   90.00
_cell.angle_beta   90.00
_cell.angle_gamma   90.00
#
_symmetry.space_group_name_H-M   'P 1'
#
loop_
_entity.id
_entity.type
_entity.pdbx_description
1 polymer ?
#
loop_
_entity_poly.entity_id
_entity_poly.type
_entity_poly.pdbx_seq_one_letter_code
_entity_poly.pdbx_strand_id
1 'polypeptide(L)'
;MFSIITENINDGLSFVNEVTICERIISPILIFVSRNYERSNVWSHVSYNVDEKKGLVGEPDYLIAPRTKYGGMARPSLCIIEAKRDDFEEGWAQALAAMVASSLLDAKLCYGVVTTGKTWEFGKLEDSVFTLDPISISATDNLQKTFNIINWMFDKISKPV
;
A
#
# COMPACT_ATOMS: atom_id res chain seq x y z
N MET A 1 -15.93 0.07 -13.33
CA MET A 1 -14.85 0.29 -12.35
C MET A 1 -13.90 1.39 -12.80
N PHE A 2 -13.24 1.23 -13.95
CA PHE A 2 -12.28 2.21 -14.48
C PHE A 2 -12.88 3.62 -14.63
N SER A 3 -14.07 3.75 -15.20
CA SER A 3 -14.77 5.03 -15.37
C SER A 3 -15.02 5.74 -14.05
N ILE A 4 -15.48 5.01 -13.04
CA ILE A 4 -15.76 5.57 -11.70
C ILE A 4 -14.48 6.11 -11.05
N ILE A 5 -13.38 5.38 -11.14
CA ILE A 5 -12.09 5.82 -10.58
C ILE A 5 -11.57 7.04 -11.36
N THR A 6 -11.70 7.03 -12.68
CA THR A 6 -11.32 8.19 -13.52
C THR A 6 -12.14 9.43 -13.16
N GLU A 7 -13.45 9.30 -12.96
CA GLU A 7 -14.31 10.38 -12.50
C GLU A 7 -13.85 10.89 -11.13
N ASN A 8 -13.59 9.99 -10.18
CA ASN A 8 -13.13 10.34 -8.84
C ASN A 8 -11.77 11.04 -8.84
N ILE A 9 -10.83 10.64 -9.70
CA ILE A 9 -9.52 11.31 -9.83
C ILE A 9 -9.68 12.73 -10.34
N ASN A 10 -10.70 13.00 -11.15
CA ASN A 10 -10.99 14.33 -11.70
C ASN A 10 -11.93 15.16 -10.82
N ASP A 11 -12.48 14.59 -9.76
CA ASP A 11 -13.37 15.29 -8.83
C ASP A 11 -12.57 15.83 -7.63
N GLY A 12 -12.59 17.15 -7.45
CA GLY A 12 -11.94 17.84 -6.34
C GLY A 12 -12.39 17.36 -4.96
N LEU A 13 -13.62 16.85 -4.83
CA LEU A 13 -14.14 16.28 -3.58
C LEU A 13 -13.36 15.04 -3.12
N SER A 14 -12.70 14.33 -4.01
CA SER A 14 -11.87 13.19 -3.68
C SER A 14 -10.60 13.56 -2.91
N PHE A 15 -10.21 14.84 -2.93
CA PHE A 15 -8.95 15.34 -2.37
C PHE A 15 -9.13 16.29 -1.18
N VAL A 16 -10.30 16.28 -0.57
CA VAL A 16 -10.61 17.12 0.61
C VAL A 16 -9.72 16.73 1.79
N ASN A 17 -9.49 15.43 2.00
CA ASN A 17 -8.60 14.88 3.02
C ASN A 17 -8.10 13.49 2.61
N GLU A 18 -7.18 12.93 3.41
CA GLU A 18 -6.61 11.60 3.15
C GLU A 18 -7.67 10.49 3.18
N VAL A 19 -8.68 10.59 4.03
CA VAL A 19 -9.76 9.59 4.14
C VAL A 19 -10.55 9.51 2.82
N THR A 20 -10.91 10.66 2.23
CA THR A 20 -11.63 10.67 0.95
C THR A 20 -10.78 10.15 -0.21
N ILE A 21 -9.47 10.40 -0.21
CA ILE A 21 -8.54 9.80 -1.18
C ILE A 21 -8.55 8.27 -1.04
N CYS A 22 -8.46 7.77 0.18
CA CYS A 22 -8.53 6.35 0.48
C CYS A 22 -9.84 5.72 -0.02
N GLU A 23 -10.97 6.30 0.34
CA GLU A 23 -12.29 5.73 0.03
C GLU A 23 -12.63 5.76 -1.46
N ARG A 24 -12.29 6.86 -2.14
CA ARG A 24 -12.74 7.10 -3.52
C ARG A 24 -11.77 6.62 -4.59
N ILE A 25 -10.48 6.47 -4.26
CA ILE A 25 -9.44 6.15 -5.23
C ILE A 25 -8.67 4.91 -4.84
N ILE A 26 -8.01 4.91 -3.67
CA ILE A 26 -7.05 3.86 -3.31
C ILE A 26 -7.77 2.55 -3.01
N SER A 27 -8.76 2.56 -2.11
CA SER A 27 -9.51 1.36 -1.73
C SER A 27 -10.16 0.66 -2.93
N PRO A 28 -10.85 1.36 -3.84
CA PRO A 28 -11.41 0.74 -5.04
C PRO A 28 -10.36 0.05 -5.92
N ILE A 29 -9.18 0.64 -6.11
CA ILE A 29 -8.08 0.04 -6.87
C ILE A 29 -7.59 -1.23 -6.19
N LEU A 30 -7.27 -1.15 -4.90
CA LEU A 30 -6.73 -2.28 -4.14
C LEU A 30 -7.72 -3.44 -4.05
N ILE A 31 -8.98 -3.17 -3.75
CA ILE A 31 -10.02 -4.19 -3.65
C ILE A 31 -10.26 -4.87 -5.00
N PHE A 32 -10.27 -4.10 -6.10
CA PHE A 32 -10.45 -4.66 -7.44
C PHE A 32 -9.30 -5.61 -7.80
N VAL A 33 -8.06 -5.21 -7.55
CA VAL A 33 -6.88 -6.04 -7.82
C VAL A 33 -6.87 -7.28 -6.93
N SER A 34 -7.14 -7.12 -5.64
CA SER A 34 -7.07 -8.21 -4.65
C SER A 34 -8.00 -9.39 -4.96
N ARG A 35 -9.09 -9.15 -5.69
CA ARG A 35 -10.04 -10.21 -6.09
C ARG A 35 -9.42 -11.30 -6.95
N ASN A 36 -8.28 -11.02 -7.57
CA ASN A 36 -7.55 -12.00 -8.38
C ASN A 36 -6.59 -12.88 -7.55
N TYR A 37 -6.50 -12.62 -6.24
CA TYR A 37 -5.51 -13.26 -5.37
C TYR A 37 -6.17 -13.79 -4.09
N GLU A 38 -6.22 -15.10 -3.92
CA GLU A 38 -6.83 -15.72 -2.75
C GLU A 38 -6.01 -15.54 -1.46
N ARG A 39 -4.67 -15.41 -1.59
CA ARG A 39 -3.75 -15.37 -0.46
C ARG A 39 -3.36 -13.96 -0.03
N SER A 40 -3.67 -12.94 -0.80
CA SER A 40 -3.30 -11.55 -0.52
C SER A 40 -4.54 -10.71 -0.29
N ASN A 41 -4.79 -10.36 0.96
CA ASN A 41 -5.94 -9.56 1.35
C ASN A 41 -5.52 -8.13 1.67
N VAL A 42 -6.42 -7.20 1.40
CA VAL A 42 -6.28 -5.80 1.77
C VAL A 42 -6.82 -5.61 3.19
N TRP A 43 -5.97 -5.10 4.06
CA TRP A 43 -6.30 -4.75 5.43
C TRP A 43 -6.26 -3.24 5.57
N SER A 44 -7.36 -2.63 5.96
CA SER A 44 -7.55 -1.19 6.01
C SER A 44 -7.57 -0.70 7.45
N HIS A 45 -6.72 0.26 7.78
CA HIS A 45 -6.63 0.90 9.10
C HIS A 45 -6.56 -0.12 10.25
N VAL A 46 -5.63 -1.07 10.12
CA VAL A 46 -5.37 -2.09 11.15
C VAL A 46 -4.09 -1.75 11.89
N SER A 47 -4.12 -1.80 13.21
CA SER A 47 -2.94 -1.58 14.02
C SER A 47 -1.81 -2.56 13.67
N TYR A 48 -0.62 -2.03 13.45
CA TYR A 48 0.58 -2.78 13.11
C TYR A 48 1.71 -2.45 14.10
N ASN A 49 1.54 -2.94 15.32
CA ASN A 49 2.47 -2.72 16.42
C ASN A 49 3.42 -3.94 16.52
N VAL A 50 4.69 -3.73 16.28
CA VAL A 50 5.71 -4.80 16.25
C VAL A 50 6.71 -4.66 17.39
N ASP A 51 7.21 -3.46 17.63
CA ASP A 51 8.19 -3.20 18.70
C ASP A 51 7.98 -1.79 19.29
N GLU A 52 7.29 -1.73 20.42
CA GLU A 52 7.01 -0.47 21.12
C GLU A 52 8.28 0.23 21.59
N LYS A 53 9.30 -0.53 22.00
CA LYS A 53 10.57 0.04 22.51
C LYS A 53 11.36 0.73 21.41
N LYS A 54 11.21 0.27 20.17
CA LYS A 54 11.84 0.87 18.99
C LYS A 54 10.95 1.89 18.30
N GLY A 55 9.73 2.13 18.81
CA GLY A 55 8.78 3.03 18.19
C GLY A 55 8.15 2.46 16.90
N LEU A 56 8.23 1.15 16.69
CA LEU A 56 7.63 0.49 15.52
C LEU A 56 6.19 0.10 15.82
N VAL A 57 5.38 1.14 15.98
CA VAL A 57 3.94 1.07 16.25
C VAL A 57 3.22 2.04 15.33
N GLY A 58 2.04 1.68 14.87
CA GLY A 58 1.25 2.54 14.01
C GLY A 58 0.05 1.84 13.40
N GLU A 59 -0.65 2.57 12.59
CA GLU A 59 -1.82 2.11 11.85
C GLU A 59 -1.68 2.58 10.40
N PRO A 60 -0.97 1.83 9.55
CA PRO A 60 -0.88 2.14 8.12
C PRO A 60 -2.28 2.20 7.48
N ASP A 61 -2.44 3.05 6.47
CA ASP A 61 -3.72 3.15 5.77
C ASP A 61 -4.14 1.81 5.17
N TYR A 62 -3.20 1.11 4.52
CA TYR A 62 -3.44 -0.25 4.02
C TYR A 62 -2.23 -1.15 4.22
N LEU A 63 -2.53 -2.40 4.53
CA LEU A 63 -1.58 -3.51 4.60
C LEU A 63 -2.02 -4.60 3.63
N ILE A 64 -1.08 -5.22 2.93
CA ILE A 64 -1.36 -6.41 2.12
C ILE A 64 -0.70 -7.61 2.79
N ALA A 65 -1.53 -8.53 3.24
CA ALA A 65 -1.10 -9.70 3.97
C ALA A 65 -2.08 -10.86 3.79
N PRO A 66 -1.62 -12.11 3.97
CA PRO A 66 -2.51 -13.27 4.00
C PRO A 66 -3.48 -13.21 5.19
N ARG A 67 -4.51 -14.02 5.11
CA ARG A 67 -5.44 -14.27 6.21
C ARG A 67 -5.00 -15.49 7.01
N THR A 68 -5.09 -15.42 8.33
CA THR A 68 -4.93 -16.59 9.18
C THR A 68 -6.14 -17.52 9.05
N LYS A 69 -6.02 -18.76 9.52
CA LYS A 69 -7.15 -19.70 9.53
C LYS A 69 -8.36 -19.23 10.38
N TYR A 70 -8.14 -18.29 11.29
CA TYR A 70 -9.20 -17.71 12.12
C TYR A 70 -9.75 -16.39 11.57
N GLY A 71 -9.34 -15.98 10.37
CA GLY A 71 -9.83 -14.80 9.69
C GLY A 71 -9.10 -13.48 10.03
N GLY A 72 -8.10 -13.50 10.92
CA GLY A 72 -7.27 -12.35 11.22
C GLY A 72 -6.14 -12.13 10.20
N MET A 73 -5.50 -10.97 10.26
CA MET A 73 -4.34 -10.66 9.43
C MET A 73 -3.12 -11.49 9.84
N ALA A 74 -2.50 -12.17 8.89
CA ALA A 74 -1.22 -12.82 9.11
C ALA A 74 -0.08 -11.79 9.11
N ARG A 75 0.97 -12.08 9.86
CA ARG A 75 2.20 -11.26 9.92
C ARG A 75 3.39 -12.05 9.40
N PRO A 76 4.36 -11.38 8.78
CA PRO A 76 4.45 -9.95 8.48
C PRO A 76 3.53 -9.51 7.33
N SER A 77 3.26 -8.19 7.25
CA SER A 77 2.72 -7.59 6.03
C SER A 77 3.80 -7.52 4.96
N LEU A 78 3.43 -7.77 3.72
CA LEU A 78 4.37 -7.82 2.58
C LEU A 78 4.25 -6.59 1.67
N CYS A 79 3.28 -5.74 1.92
CA CYS A 79 3.15 -4.43 1.29
C CYS A 79 2.48 -3.45 2.25
N ILE A 80 3.03 -2.25 2.32
CA ILE A 80 2.55 -1.13 3.11
C ILE A 80 2.14 -0.01 2.14
N ILE A 81 0.95 0.55 2.35
CA ILE A 81 0.45 1.65 1.50
C ILE A 81 0.01 2.79 2.39
N GLU A 82 0.54 3.98 2.12
CA GLU A 82 0.23 5.22 2.81
C GLU A 82 -0.36 6.24 1.85
N ALA A 83 -1.46 6.85 2.25
CA ALA A 83 -2.10 7.95 1.56
C ALA A 83 -1.65 9.28 2.13
N LYS A 84 -1.36 10.25 1.28
CA LYS A 84 -1.05 11.62 1.67
C LYS A 84 -1.77 12.61 0.76
N ARG A 85 -1.98 13.82 1.24
CA ARG A 85 -2.48 14.88 0.36
C ARG A 85 -1.41 15.37 -0.60
N ASP A 86 -0.20 15.61 -0.09
CA ASP A 86 0.93 16.17 -0.85
C ASP A 86 2.31 15.86 -0.24
N ASP A 87 2.39 15.37 1.01
CA ASP A 87 3.65 15.15 1.71
C ASP A 87 4.18 13.72 1.53
N PHE A 88 4.90 13.49 0.43
CA PHE A 88 5.55 12.20 0.17
C PHE A 88 6.66 11.87 1.15
N GLU A 89 7.37 12.85 1.68
CA GLU A 89 8.45 12.62 2.65
C GLU A 89 7.89 12.04 3.94
N GLU A 90 6.83 12.63 4.48
CA GLU A 90 6.12 12.08 5.64
C GLU A 90 5.54 10.68 5.34
N GLY A 91 4.93 10.52 4.16
CA GLY A 91 4.38 9.24 3.73
C GLY A 91 5.43 8.12 3.69
N TRP A 92 6.62 8.41 3.16
CA TRP A 92 7.71 7.45 3.14
C TRP A 92 8.31 7.19 4.52
N ALA A 93 8.37 8.19 5.39
CA ALA A 93 8.79 7.97 6.77
C ALA A 93 7.87 6.98 7.49
N GLN A 94 6.56 7.13 7.33
CA GLN A 94 5.55 6.22 7.90
C GLN A 94 5.61 4.83 7.26
N ALA A 95 5.62 4.75 5.94
CA ALA A 95 5.69 3.49 5.21
C ALA A 95 6.96 2.72 5.56
N LEU A 96 8.12 3.38 5.57
CA LEU A 96 9.39 2.75 5.87
C LEU A 96 9.45 2.21 7.30
N ALA A 97 8.90 2.91 8.28
CA ALA A 97 8.81 2.40 9.65
C ALA A 97 8.03 1.07 9.71
N ALA A 98 6.90 0.96 9.01
CA ALA A 98 6.12 -0.26 8.94
C ALA A 98 6.83 -1.36 8.11
N MET A 99 7.57 -1.00 7.06
CA MET A 99 8.38 -1.94 6.28
C MET A 99 9.52 -2.52 7.11
N VAL A 100 10.19 -1.70 7.93
CA VAL A 100 11.21 -2.15 8.89
C VAL A 100 10.57 -3.07 9.93
N ALA A 101 9.39 -2.74 10.44
CA ALA A 101 8.64 -3.62 11.34
C ALA A 101 8.40 -5.00 10.71
N SER A 102 8.01 -5.05 9.44
CA SER A 102 7.84 -6.31 8.69
C SER A 102 9.17 -7.08 8.57
N SER A 103 10.29 -6.41 8.36
CA SER A 103 11.61 -7.05 8.28
C SER A 103 12.04 -7.68 9.62
N LEU A 104 11.66 -7.09 10.74
CA LEU A 104 11.88 -7.67 12.08
C LEU A 104 11.01 -8.91 12.34
N LEU A 105 9.97 -9.10 11.57
CA LEU A 105 9.13 -10.31 11.56
C LEU A 105 9.53 -11.30 10.43
N ASP A 106 10.79 -11.23 10.01
CA ASP A 106 11.42 -12.11 9.02
C ASP A 106 10.94 -11.93 7.57
N ALA A 107 10.27 -10.81 7.24
CA ALA A 107 10.02 -10.47 5.85
C ALA A 107 11.33 -10.08 5.15
N LYS A 108 11.79 -10.92 4.22
CA LYS A 108 12.98 -10.62 3.40
C LYS A 108 12.72 -9.53 2.38
N LEU A 109 11.48 -9.40 1.95
CA LEU A 109 11.03 -8.40 0.99
C LEU A 109 9.70 -7.82 1.45
N CYS A 110 9.63 -6.51 1.53
CA CYS A 110 8.40 -5.76 1.77
C CYS A 110 8.32 -4.61 0.76
N TYR A 111 7.20 -4.52 0.04
CA TYR A 111 6.93 -3.39 -0.85
C TYR A 111 6.33 -2.23 -0.07
N GLY A 112 6.57 -1.01 -0.57
CA GLY A 112 5.96 0.20 -0.07
C GLY A 112 5.34 1.01 -1.20
N VAL A 113 4.25 1.67 -0.90
CA VAL A 113 3.56 2.59 -1.81
C VAL A 113 3.19 3.83 -1.01
N VAL A 114 3.50 4.99 -1.57
CA VAL A 114 3.00 6.27 -1.08
C VAL A 114 2.28 6.97 -2.22
N THR A 115 1.08 7.45 -1.97
CA THR A 115 0.26 8.01 -3.01
C THR A 115 -0.60 9.18 -2.54
N THR A 116 -0.79 10.15 -3.43
CA THR A 116 -1.79 11.20 -3.28
C THR A 116 -3.12 10.86 -3.98
N GLY A 117 -3.25 9.64 -4.49
CA GLY A 117 -4.34 9.23 -5.38
C GLY A 117 -4.08 9.58 -6.84
N LYS A 118 -3.46 10.71 -7.12
CA LYS A 118 -3.03 11.13 -8.47
C LYS A 118 -1.65 10.64 -8.81
N THR A 119 -0.69 10.85 -7.92
CA THR A 119 0.70 10.42 -8.08
C THR A 119 1.00 9.26 -7.15
N TRP A 120 1.66 8.25 -7.68
CA TRP A 120 1.99 7.01 -7.00
C TRP A 120 3.50 6.79 -7.04
N GLU A 121 4.10 6.64 -5.88
CA GLU A 121 5.51 6.27 -5.71
C GLU A 121 5.62 4.88 -5.14
N PHE A 122 6.65 4.15 -5.57
CA PHE A 122 6.87 2.75 -5.22
C PHE A 122 8.28 2.55 -4.68
N GLY A 123 8.40 1.65 -3.72
CA GLY A 123 9.68 1.27 -3.15
C GLY A 123 9.66 -0.15 -2.61
N LYS A 124 10.81 -0.64 -2.21
CA LYS A 124 10.96 -1.94 -1.56
C LYS A 124 12.04 -1.91 -0.49
N LEU A 125 11.83 -2.68 0.55
CA LEU A 125 12.83 -3.04 1.53
C LEU A 125 13.17 -4.52 1.32
N GLU A 126 14.39 -4.80 0.90
CA GLU A 126 14.88 -6.15 0.61
C GLU A 126 16.23 -6.35 1.29
N ASP A 127 16.35 -7.38 2.11
CA ASP A 127 17.57 -7.67 2.87
C ASP A 127 18.16 -6.44 3.60
N SER A 128 17.27 -5.66 4.25
CA SER A 128 17.59 -4.41 4.97
C SER A 128 18.07 -3.24 4.10
N VAL A 129 17.90 -3.33 2.78
CA VAL A 129 18.21 -2.24 1.84
C VAL A 129 16.91 -1.68 1.28
N PHE A 130 16.68 -0.40 1.55
CA PHE A 130 15.54 0.33 0.97
C PHE A 130 15.92 0.89 -0.40
N THR A 131 15.06 0.65 -1.38
CA THR A 131 15.19 1.18 -2.73
C THR A 131 13.89 1.87 -3.12
N LEU A 132 13.97 3.16 -3.43
CA LEU A 132 12.87 3.92 -4.01
C LEU A 132 12.94 3.83 -5.52
N ASP A 133 11.82 3.52 -6.18
CA ASP A 133 11.74 3.59 -7.64
C ASP A 133 11.88 5.06 -8.05
N PRO A 134 12.83 5.41 -8.93
CA PRO A 134 13.02 6.80 -9.36
C PRO A 134 11.86 7.33 -10.22
N ILE A 135 10.98 6.45 -10.69
CA ILE A 135 9.85 6.80 -11.56
C ILE A 135 8.56 6.78 -10.76
N SER A 136 7.94 7.95 -10.57
CA SER A 136 6.55 8.04 -10.08
C SER A 136 5.57 7.88 -11.24
N ILE A 137 4.37 7.39 -10.91
CA ILE A 137 3.31 7.14 -11.90
C ILE A 137 2.17 8.13 -11.66
N SER A 138 1.74 8.79 -12.74
CA SER A 138 0.54 9.62 -12.73
C SER A 138 -0.68 8.77 -13.11
N ALA A 139 -1.57 8.54 -12.15
CA ALA A 139 -2.84 7.86 -12.41
C ALA A 139 -3.80 8.73 -13.24
N THR A 140 -3.62 10.04 -13.22
CA THR A 140 -4.36 10.98 -14.08
C THR A 140 -4.02 10.77 -15.55
N ASP A 141 -2.75 10.51 -15.86
CA ASP A 141 -2.30 10.32 -17.25
C ASP A 141 -2.49 8.88 -17.71
N ASN A 142 -2.25 7.92 -16.83
CA ASN A 142 -2.29 6.49 -17.18
C ASN A 142 -2.73 5.63 -15.99
N LEU A 143 -4.02 5.60 -15.75
CA LEU A 143 -4.63 4.80 -14.68
C LEU A 143 -4.36 3.29 -14.88
N GLN A 144 -4.35 2.82 -16.14
CA GLN A 144 -4.05 1.40 -16.44
C GLN A 144 -2.66 1.00 -15.96
N LYS A 145 -1.68 1.87 -16.10
CA LYS A 145 -0.32 1.59 -15.62
C LYS A 145 -0.27 1.45 -14.10
N THR A 146 -1.01 2.28 -13.38
CA THR A 146 -1.16 2.16 -11.92
C THR A 146 -1.74 0.79 -11.54
N PHE A 147 -2.83 0.38 -12.18
CA PHE A 147 -3.40 -0.96 -11.98
C PHE A 147 -2.41 -2.08 -12.28
N ASN A 148 -1.67 -1.96 -13.36
CA ASN A 148 -0.71 -2.99 -13.77
C ASN A 148 0.42 -3.16 -12.74
N ILE A 149 0.92 -2.06 -12.17
CA ILE A 149 1.98 -2.12 -11.15
C ILE A 149 1.43 -2.71 -9.85
N ILE A 150 0.27 -2.27 -9.38
CA ILE A 150 -0.37 -2.83 -8.18
C ILE A 150 -0.64 -4.33 -8.38
N ASN A 151 -1.19 -4.72 -9.53
CA ASN A 151 -1.42 -6.13 -9.84
C ASN A 151 -0.11 -6.95 -9.86
N TRP A 152 0.96 -6.40 -10.42
CA TRP A 152 2.28 -7.04 -10.40
C TRP A 152 2.79 -7.23 -8.96
N MET A 153 2.62 -6.23 -8.09
CA MET A 153 3.01 -6.35 -6.67
C MET A 153 2.22 -7.47 -5.98
N PHE A 154 0.90 -7.53 -6.17
CA PHE A 154 0.07 -8.60 -5.64
C PHE A 154 0.49 -9.99 -6.15
N ASP A 155 0.84 -10.09 -7.43
CA ASP A 155 1.37 -11.34 -8.00
C ASP A 155 2.66 -11.79 -7.31
N LYS A 156 3.57 -10.85 -7.04
CA LYS A 156 4.84 -11.14 -6.37
C LYS A 156 4.65 -11.62 -4.93
N ILE A 157 3.82 -10.95 -4.16
CA ILE A 157 3.62 -11.29 -2.74
C ILE A 157 2.68 -12.48 -2.53
N SER A 158 1.90 -12.87 -3.52
CA SER A 158 0.98 -14.01 -3.44
C SER A 158 1.63 -15.34 -3.77
N LYS A 159 2.83 -15.34 -4.35
CA LYS A 159 3.57 -16.56 -4.65
C LYS A 159 4.15 -17.15 -3.37
N PRO A 160 4.03 -18.48 -3.18
CA PRO A 160 4.72 -19.12 -2.07
C PRO A 160 6.24 -18.93 -2.23
N VAL A 161 6.89 -18.61 -1.12
CA VAL A 161 8.36 -18.54 -1.04
C VAL A 161 8.92 -19.95 -1.07
#